data_36bfa01e4fd5dbe9e1599ecf0e55d76e
#
_entry.id   36bfa01e4fd5dbe9e1599ecf0e55d76e
#
_cell.length_a   1.000
_cell.length_b   1.000
_cell.length_c   1.000
_cell.angle_alpha   90.00
_cell.angle_beta   90.00
_cell.angle_gamma   90.00
#
_symmetry.space_group_name_H-M   'P 1'
#
loop_
_entity.id
_entity.type
_entity.pdbx_description
1 polymer ?
#
loop_
_entity_poly.entity_id
_entity_poly.type
_entity_poly.pdbx_seq_one_letter_code
_entity_poly.pdbx_strand_id
1 'polypeptide(L)'
;MPWLQLELEASPDNAEQLSELLHAAGAGAVTLQDAADQPLFEPPPGTTPLWNTTRVIGLFAADTDIPAVLACLQQQLAPVPLPIWHLNPLEDRDWVRAWMDNFQPMRFGERLWICPSGFTPPEPQAINILLDPGLAFGTGTHPTTAMCLRWLDAHPPRDLAVIDYGCGSGILGIAACKLGAHHVSGIDTDPQALLATHDNADKNQVSDCIKAYLPADFRAEPVPLLLANILAGPLQSLAPRFAKLVAPAGHIVLSGILAEQADSVMQPYQAAFDIQLVAQQEEWVCLAGQRR
;
A
#
# COMPACT_ATOMS: atom_id res chain seq x y z
N MET A 1 6.16 12.23 -26.69
CA MET A 1 5.27 12.10 -27.87
C MET A 1 3.92 11.64 -27.34
N PRO A 2 2.80 12.12 -27.87
CA PRO A 2 1.49 11.65 -27.43
C PRO A 2 1.34 10.15 -27.76
N TRP A 3 0.54 9.47 -26.98
CA TRP A 3 0.24 8.05 -27.12
C TRP A 3 -1.25 7.86 -27.39
N LEU A 4 -1.63 6.70 -27.90
CA LEU A 4 -3.02 6.30 -28.07
C LEU A 4 -3.30 5.07 -27.21
N GLN A 5 -4.36 5.13 -26.41
CA GLN A 5 -4.88 4.01 -25.63
C GLN A 5 -6.07 3.42 -26.37
N LEU A 6 -5.95 2.18 -26.86
CA LEU A 6 -7.05 1.39 -27.38
C LEU A 6 -7.55 0.47 -26.26
N GLU A 7 -8.73 0.73 -25.79
CA GLU A 7 -9.40 -0.01 -24.70
C GLU A 7 -10.39 -0.99 -25.32
N LEU A 8 -10.37 -2.25 -24.88
CA LEU A 8 -11.30 -3.31 -25.28
C LEU A 8 -11.99 -3.86 -24.05
N GLU A 9 -13.33 -4.00 -24.08
CA GLU A 9 -14.05 -4.71 -23.03
C GLU A 9 -13.80 -6.23 -23.15
N ALA A 10 -13.54 -6.87 -22.03
CA ALA A 10 -13.22 -8.28 -21.95
C ALA A 10 -13.90 -8.98 -20.77
N SER A 11 -14.06 -10.28 -20.88
CA SER A 11 -14.33 -11.18 -19.78
C SER A 11 -13.03 -11.88 -19.34
N PRO A 12 -12.99 -12.54 -18.19
CA PRO A 12 -11.84 -13.36 -17.78
C PRO A 12 -11.42 -14.39 -18.84
N ASP A 13 -12.37 -14.92 -19.61
CA ASP A 13 -12.14 -15.98 -20.58
C ASP A 13 -11.40 -15.52 -21.84
N ASN A 14 -11.49 -14.23 -22.20
CA ASN A 14 -10.91 -13.70 -23.44
C ASN A 14 -9.87 -12.58 -23.22
N ALA A 15 -9.68 -12.13 -21.98
CA ALA A 15 -8.77 -11.01 -21.68
C ALA A 15 -7.31 -11.32 -22.05
N GLU A 16 -6.84 -12.54 -21.82
CA GLU A 16 -5.49 -12.98 -22.18
C GLU A 16 -5.31 -13.01 -23.72
N GLN A 17 -6.26 -13.58 -24.43
CA GLN A 17 -6.25 -13.59 -25.89
C GLN A 17 -6.22 -12.17 -26.49
N LEU A 18 -7.04 -11.25 -25.95
CA LEU A 18 -7.06 -9.87 -26.41
C LEU A 18 -5.74 -9.15 -26.09
N SER A 19 -5.13 -9.45 -24.95
CA SER A 19 -3.82 -8.92 -24.58
C SER A 19 -2.73 -9.35 -25.57
N GLU A 20 -2.69 -10.65 -25.92
CA GLU A 20 -1.75 -11.18 -26.90
C GLU A 20 -1.95 -10.56 -28.29
N LEU A 21 -3.21 -10.41 -28.72
CA LEU A 21 -3.54 -9.81 -30.01
C LEU A 21 -3.14 -8.33 -30.08
N LEU A 22 -3.33 -7.55 -29.01
CA LEU A 22 -2.88 -6.16 -28.94
C LEU A 22 -1.35 -6.05 -29.02
N HIS A 23 -0.61 -6.94 -28.32
CA HIS A 23 0.84 -7.00 -28.44
C HIS A 23 1.27 -7.35 -29.86
N ALA A 24 0.65 -8.36 -30.47
CA ALA A 24 0.95 -8.75 -31.85
C ALA A 24 0.63 -7.64 -32.88
N ALA A 25 -0.37 -6.80 -32.58
CA ALA A 25 -0.73 -5.64 -33.39
C ALA A 25 0.19 -4.42 -33.18
N GLY A 26 1.21 -4.51 -32.32
CA GLY A 26 2.23 -3.49 -32.11
C GLY A 26 2.01 -2.58 -30.90
N ALA A 27 1.18 -2.97 -29.95
CA ALA A 27 1.09 -2.26 -28.68
C ALA A 27 2.43 -2.31 -27.93
N GLY A 28 2.94 -1.16 -27.50
CA GLY A 28 4.18 -1.06 -26.73
C GLY A 28 4.01 -1.54 -25.27
N ALA A 29 2.78 -1.52 -24.76
CA ALA A 29 2.39 -2.10 -23.48
C ALA A 29 0.92 -2.50 -23.54
N VAL A 30 0.55 -3.54 -22.75
CA VAL A 30 -0.86 -3.90 -22.52
C VAL A 30 -1.11 -3.99 -21.04
N THR A 31 -2.21 -3.37 -20.60
CA THR A 31 -2.65 -3.33 -19.20
C THR A 31 -4.05 -3.93 -19.09
N LEU A 32 -4.27 -4.72 -18.04
CA LEU A 32 -5.59 -5.19 -17.63
C LEU A 32 -6.10 -4.31 -16.49
N GLN A 33 -7.33 -3.85 -16.59
CA GLN A 33 -7.96 -2.99 -15.60
C GLN A 33 -9.39 -3.45 -15.31
N ASP A 34 -9.85 -3.23 -14.09
CA ASP A 34 -11.27 -3.38 -13.76
C ASP A 34 -12.14 -2.39 -14.58
N ALA A 35 -13.21 -2.89 -15.14
CA ALA A 35 -14.18 -2.07 -15.89
C ALA A 35 -15.46 -1.76 -15.10
N ALA A 36 -15.65 -2.40 -13.92
CA ALA A 36 -16.93 -2.37 -13.21
C ALA A 36 -16.84 -2.07 -11.69
N ASP A 37 -15.69 -1.67 -11.15
CA ASP A 37 -15.47 -1.43 -9.73
C ASP A 37 -15.65 -2.70 -8.86
N GLN A 38 -15.03 -3.80 -9.29
CA GLN A 38 -14.96 -5.05 -8.53
C GLN A 38 -13.65 -5.10 -7.72
N PRO A 39 -13.66 -4.94 -6.38
CA PRO A 39 -12.43 -4.94 -5.61
C PRO A 39 -11.79 -6.33 -5.57
N LEU A 40 -10.51 -6.42 -5.93
CA LEU A 40 -9.64 -7.58 -5.76
C LEU A 40 -8.45 -7.19 -4.87
N PHE A 41 -8.65 -7.22 -3.54
CA PHE A 41 -7.65 -6.71 -2.59
C PHE A 41 -6.52 -7.72 -2.30
N GLU A 42 -6.86 -8.99 -2.05
CA GLU A 42 -5.89 -10.03 -1.70
C GLU A 42 -6.23 -11.35 -2.41
N PRO A 43 -5.78 -11.56 -3.66
CA PRO A 43 -5.95 -12.84 -4.31
C PRO A 43 -5.13 -13.92 -3.59
N PRO A 44 -5.57 -15.18 -3.57
CA PRO A 44 -4.81 -16.29 -3.00
C PRO A 44 -3.39 -16.36 -3.62
N PRO A 45 -2.35 -16.67 -2.83
CA PRO A 45 -0.99 -16.76 -3.33
C PRO A 45 -0.87 -17.69 -4.55
N GLY A 46 -0.22 -17.18 -5.60
CA GLY A 46 -0.02 -17.92 -6.86
C GLY A 46 -1.22 -17.87 -7.81
N THR A 47 -2.25 -17.07 -7.51
CA THR A 47 -3.37 -16.82 -8.41
C THR A 47 -3.35 -15.37 -8.91
N THR A 48 -3.82 -15.16 -10.14
CA THR A 48 -4.04 -13.84 -10.72
C THR A 48 -5.47 -13.78 -11.25
N PRO A 49 -6.50 -13.72 -10.35
CA PRO A 49 -7.87 -13.63 -10.78
C PRO A 49 -8.08 -12.33 -11.56
N LEU A 50 -8.88 -12.40 -12.63
CA LEU A 50 -9.31 -11.23 -13.37
C LEU A 50 -10.68 -10.79 -12.87
N TRP A 51 -11.01 -9.51 -13.10
CA TRP A 51 -12.32 -8.95 -12.83
C TRP A 51 -13.37 -9.56 -13.78
N ASN A 52 -14.60 -9.70 -13.32
CA ASN A 52 -15.71 -10.24 -14.13
C ASN A 52 -15.92 -9.44 -15.42
N THR A 53 -15.69 -8.13 -15.34
CA THR A 53 -15.63 -7.23 -16.49
C THR A 53 -14.25 -6.58 -16.48
N THR A 54 -13.43 -6.97 -17.45
CA THR A 54 -12.04 -6.51 -17.56
C THR A 54 -11.92 -5.56 -18.74
N ARG A 55 -11.11 -4.51 -18.61
CA ARG A 55 -10.71 -3.65 -19.70
C ARG A 55 -9.28 -4.00 -20.08
N VAL A 56 -9.07 -4.38 -21.35
CA VAL A 56 -7.73 -4.64 -21.89
C VAL A 56 -7.29 -3.40 -22.68
N ILE A 57 -6.22 -2.75 -22.23
CA ILE A 57 -5.77 -1.44 -22.75
C ILE A 57 -4.44 -1.62 -23.45
N GLY A 58 -4.41 -1.43 -24.77
CA GLY A 58 -3.17 -1.39 -25.56
C GLY A 58 -2.68 0.04 -25.72
N LEU A 59 -1.40 0.27 -25.46
CA LEU A 59 -0.73 1.56 -25.65
C LEU A 59 0.01 1.57 -26.98
N PHE A 60 -0.38 2.48 -27.89
CA PHE A 60 0.18 2.63 -29.24
C PHE A 60 0.84 4.00 -29.42
N ALA A 61 1.83 4.08 -30.31
CA ALA A 61 2.39 5.36 -30.73
C ALA A 61 1.34 6.22 -31.45
N ALA A 62 1.45 7.54 -31.36
CA ALA A 62 0.46 8.47 -31.89
C ALA A 62 0.24 8.39 -33.40
N ASP A 63 1.22 7.88 -34.12
CA ASP A 63 1.20 7.71 -35.59
C ASP A 63 0.71 6.32 -36.04
N THR A 64 0.27 5.48 -35.11
CA THR A 64 -0.25 4.13 -35.40
C THR A 64 -1.56 4.21 -36.17
N ASP A 65 -1.67 3.43 -37.24
CA ASP A 65 -2.94 3.26 -38.00
C ASP A 65 -3.91 2.37 -37.23
N ILE A 66 -4.68 2.97 -36.33
CA ILE A 66 -5.66 2.27 -35.49
C ILE A 66 -6.73 1.54 -36.31
N PRO A 67 -7.28 2.10 -37.40
CA PRO A 67 -8.15 1.34 -38.32
C PRO A 67 -7.52 0.02 -38.80
N ALA A 68 -6.23 0.01 -39.17
CA ALA A 68 -5.53 -1.22 -39.57
C ALA A 68 -5.37 -2.21 -38.39
N VAL A 69 -5.10 -1.71 -37.19
CA VAL A 69 -5.06 -2.52 -35.95
C VAL A 69 -6.43 -3.18 -35.72
N LEU A 70 -7.52 -2.43 -35.75
CA LEU A 70 -8.87 -2.96 -35.54
C LEU A 70 -9.27 -3.99 -36.62
N ALA A 71 -8.89 -3.78 -37.88
CA ALA A 71 -9.13 -4.75 -38.94
C ALA A 71 -8.35 -6.05 -38.72
N CYS A 72 -7.10 -5.96 -38.26
CA CYS A 72 -6.29 -7.12 -37.88
C CYS A 72 -6.93 -7.89 -36.72
N LEU A 73 -7.32 -7.21 -35.66
CA LEU A 73 -7.99 -7.82 -34.49
C LEU A 73 -9.30 -8.52 -34.93
N GLN A 74 -10.13 -7.87 -35.76
CA GLN A 74 -11.35 -8.47 -36.27
C GLN A 74 -11.10 -9.75 -37.07
N GLN A 75 -10.05 -9.77 -37.89
CA GLN A 75 -9.65 -10.94 -38.66
C GLN A 75 -9.21 -12.10 -37.76
N GLN A 76 -8.45 -11.81 -36.72
CA GLN A 76 -7.94 -12.82 -35.78
C GLN A 76 -9.02 -13.38 -34.86
N LEU A 77 -10.03 -12.56 -34.52
CA LEU A 77 -11.16 -12.96 -33.69
C LEU A 77 -12.27 -13.67 -34.44
N ALA A 78 -12.27 -13.65 -35.79
CA ALA A 78 -13.36 -14.23 -36.57
C ALA A 78 -13.61 -15.71 -36.22
N PRO A 79 -14.88 -16.16 -36.09
CA PRO A 79 -16.13 -15.43 -36.42
C PRO A 79 -16.69 -14.54 -35.29
N VAL A 80 -16.00 -14.38 -34.16
CA VAL A 80 -16.44 -13.55 -33.04
C VAL A 80 -16.28 -12.07 -33.43
N PRO A 81 -17.31 -11.21 -33.19
CA PRO A 81 -17.18 -9.78 -33.45
C PRO A 81 -16.17 -9.13 -32.48
N LEU A 82 -15.61 -7.98 -32.89
CA LEU A 82 -14.81 -7.15 -31.99
C LEU A 82 -15.64 -6.79 -30.75
N PRO A 83 -15.05 -6.87 -29.56
CA PRO A 83 -15.68 -6.33 -28.34
C PRO A 83 -15.89 -4.82 -28.45
N ILE A 84 -16.67 -4.25 -27.52
CA ILE A 84 -16.80 -2.80 -27.39
C ILE A 84 -15.41 -2.22 -27.16
N TRP A 85 -15.09 -1.16 -27.90
CA TRP A 85 -13.79 -0.52 -27.81
C TRP A 85 -13.90 0.99 -27.75
N HIS A 86 -12.88 1.61 -27.13
CA HIS A 86 -12.72 3.06 -27.05
C HIS A 86 -11.28 3.43 -27.40
N LEU A 87 -11.09 4.59 -28.02
CA LEU A 87 -9.79 5.14 -28.34
C LEU A 87 -9.60 6.49 -27.64
N ASN A 88 -8.61 6.56 -26.76
CA ASN A 88 -8.32 7.76 -26.00
C ASN A 88 -6.90 8.26 -26.30
N PRO A 89 -6.72 9.54 -26.65
CA PRO A 89 -5.39 10.11 -26.73
C PRO A 89 -4.81 10.27 -25.31
N LEU A 90 -3.58 9.79 -25.11
CA LEU A 90 -2.83 9.99 -23.88
C LEU A 90 -1.77 11.06 -24.14
N GLU A 91 -1.95 12.23 -23.52
CA GLU A 91 -0.95 13.28 -23.57
C GLU A 91 0.30 12.86 -22.81
N ASP A 92 1.45 13.25 -23.36
CA ASP A 92 2.74 13.07 -22.69
C ASP A 92 2.80 14.07 -21.53
N ARG A 93 2.45 13.61 -20.33
CA ARG A 93 2.51 14.41 -19.11
C ARG A 93 3.67 13.94 -18.26
N ASP A 94 4.26 14.84 -17.52
CA ASP A 94 5.13 14.49 -16.41
C ASP A 94 4.28 13.83 -15.31
N TRP A 95 4.13 12.50 -15.43
CA TRP A 95 3.30 11.69 -14.53
C TRP A 95 3.74 11.81 -13.07
N VAL A 96 5.02 12.07 -12.83
CA VAL A 96 5.56 12.30 -11.49
C VAL A 96 4.95 13.57 -10.90
N ARG A 97 4.80 14.64 -11.70
CA ARG A 97 4.15 15.87 -11.25
C ARG A 97 2.64 15.76 -11.15
N ALA A 98 1.98 15.19 -12.16
CA ALA A 98 0.51 15.06 -12.15
C ALA A 98 -0.01 14.25 -10.95
N TRP A 99 0.82 13.31 -10.46
CA TRP A 99 0.51 12.53 -9.28
C TRP A 99 0.81 13.30 -7.98
N MET A 100 1.88 14.08 -7.93
CA MET A 100 2.20 14.96 -6.79
C MET A 100 1.13 16.05 -6.58
N ASP A 101 0.48 16.53 -7.63
CA ASP A 101 -0.57 17.55 -7.55
C ASP A 101 -1.80 17.08 -6.74
N ASN A 102 -2.03 15.76 -6.68
CA ASN A 102 -3.11 15.16 -5.91
C ASN A 102 -2.72 14.81 -4.46
N PHE A 103 -1.44 14.90 -4.10
CA PHE A 103 -0.96 14.54 -2.77
C PHE A 103 -0.76 15.81 -1.93
N GLN A 104 -1.79 16.17 -1.17
CA GLN A 104 -1.81 17.37 -0.31
C GLN A 104 -1.49 17.02 1.14
N PRO A 105 -1.09 17.99 1.98
CA PRO A 105 -0.94 17.77 3.41
C PRO A 105 -2.21 17.20 4.05
N MET A 106 -2.07 16.10 4.80
CA MET A 106 -3.17 15.37 5.43
C MET A 106 -2.99 15.31 6.94
N ARG A 107 -4.08 15.51 7.70
CA ARG A 107 -4.10 15.44 9.16
C ARG A 107 -4.57 14.06 9.64
N PHE A 108 -3.87 13.52 10.65
CA PHE A 108 -4.21 12.28 11.32
C PHE A 108 -4.31 12.51 12.83
N GLY A 109 -5.50 12.36 13.38
CA GLY A 109 -5.75 12.68 14.78
C GLY A 109 -5.72 14.20 15.07
N GLU A 110 -5.13 14.57 16.21
CA GLU A 110 -5.09 15.98 16.66
C GLU A 110 -3.78 16.69 16.33
N ARG A 111 -2.65 15.94 16.28
CA ARG A 111 -1.30 16.51 16.24
C ARG A 111 -0.48 16.13 15.03
N LEU A 112 -0.79 14.99 14.37
CA LEU A 112 0.00 14.47 13.26
C LEU A 112 -0.46 15.04 11.92
N TRP A 113 0.52 15.44 11.11
CA TRP A 113 0.36 15.78 9.70
C TRP A 113 1.37 15.02 8.85
N ILE A 114 0.92 14.53 7.71
CA ILE A 114 1.79 14.05 6.64
C ILE A 114 1.82 15.13 5.57
N CYS A 115 3.02 15.63 5.28
CA CYS A 115 3.23 16.72 4.34
C CYS A 115 4.17 16.26 3.22
N PRO A 116 3.76 16.33 1.95
CA PRO A 116 4.66 16.10 0.82
C PRO A 116 5.73 17.21 0.75
N SER A 117 6.90 16.88 0.20
CA SER A 117 7.93 17.86 -0.10
C SER A 117 7.38 18.94 -1.04
N GLY A 118 7.74 20.20 -0.79
CA GLY A 118 7.25 21.34 -1.57
C GLY A 118 5.97 21.99 -1.04
N PHE A 119 5.29 21.37 -0.07
CA PHE A 119 4.17 22.01 0.64
C PHE A 119 4.63 22.61 1.96
N THR A 120 4.10 23.79 2.28
CA THR A 120 4.25 24.37 3.61
C THR A 120 3.28 23.64 4.55
N PRO A 121 3.75 23.13 5.70
CA PRO A 121 2.86 22.53 6.69
C PRO A 121 1.74 23.49 7.10
N PRO A 122 0.44 23.05 7.02
CA PRO A 122 -0.68 23.92 7.39
C PRO A 122 -0.63 24.37 8.86
N GLU A 123 -0.11 23.51 9.73
CA GLU A 123 0.11 23.80 11.15
C GLU A 123 1.58 23.56 11.50
N PRO A 124 2.47 24.60 11.38
CA PRO A 124 3.91 24.43 11.63
C PRO A 124 4.28 23.97 13.05
N GLN A 125 3.41 24.24 14.05
CA GLN A 125 3.61 23.85 15.44
C GLN A 125 3.14 22.42 15.74
N ALA A 126 2.43 21.79 14.82
CA ALA A 126 2.02 20.39 14.93
C ALA A 126 3.20 19.45 14.59
N ILE A 127 2.98 18.15 14.79
CA ILE A 127 3.96 17.13 14.41
C ILE A 127 3.82 16.87 12.90
N ASN A 128 4.73 17.46 12.13
CA ASN A 128 4.75 17.31 10.68
C ASN A 128 5.76 16.23 10.27
N ILE A 129 5.31 15.29 9.45
CA ILE A 129 6.11 14.24 8.84
C ILE A 129 6.22 14.54 7.35
N LEU A 130 7.45 14.76 6.89
CA LEU A 130 7.74 14.96 5.47
C LEU A 130 7.80 13.59 4.79
N LEU A 131 6.88 13.34 3.88
CA LEU A 131 6.82 12.08 3.16
C LEU A 131 6.39 12.33 1.72
N ASP A 132 7.26 11.96 0.80
CA ASP A 132 6.93 11.94 -0.60
C ASP A 132 6.45 10.55 -0.98
N PRO A 133 5.42 10.47 -1.80
CA PRO A 133 5.04 9.23 -2.41
C PRO A 133 6.23 8.66 -3.21
N GLY A 134 6.60 7.42 -2.95
CA GLY A 134 7.75 6.74 -3.54
C GLY A 134 7.40 5.31 -3.98
N LEU A 135 8.42 4.52 -4.29
CA LEU A 135 8.27 3.12 -4.67
C LEU A 135 7.88 2.21 -3.48
N ALA A 136 8.13 2.65 -2.25
CA ALA A 136 7.76 1.91 -1.05
C ALA A 136 6.31 2.19 -0.64
N PHE A 137 5.61 1.14 -0.19
CA PHE A 137 4.24 1.24 0.34
C PHE A 137 4.18 2.12 1.60
N GLY A 138 3.04 2.80 1.81
CA GLY A 138 2.79 3.61 3.00
C GLY A 138 2.94 5.11 2.78
N THR A 139 2.07 5.70 1.94
CA THR A 139 2.01 7.16 1.71
C THR A 139 1.11 7.90 2.72
N GLY A 140 0.41 7.16 3.59
CA GLY A 140 -0.56 7.73 4.53
C GLY A 140 -1.99 7.81 3.96
N THR A 141 -2.17 7.78 2.64
CA THR A 141 -3.50 7.89 2.00
C THR A 141 -4.36 6.65 2.20
N HIS A 142 -3.73 5.48 2.35
CA HIS A 142 -4.46 4.23 2.51
C HIS A 142 -5.16 4.16 3.88
N PRO A 143 -6.43 3.70 3.97
CA PRO A 143 -7.19 3.60 5.22
C PRO A 143 -6.44 2.91 6.35
N THR A 144 -5.71 1.83 6.05
CA THR A 144 -4.94 1.06 7.05
C THR A 144 -3.84 1.87 7.72
N THR A 145 -3.07 2.64 6.94
CA THR A 145 -2.03 3.53 7.46
C THR A 145 -2.65 4.68 8.26
N ALA A 146 -3.75 5.24 7.74
CA ALA A 146 -4.47 6.33 8.41
C ALA A 146 -4.99 5.92 9.80
N MET A 147 -5.54 4.70 9.93
CA MET A 147 -6.00 4.18 11.22
C MET A 147 -4.86 3.98 12.22
N CYS A 148 -3.73 3.42 11.78
CA CYS A 148 -2.53 3.28 12.62
C CYS A 148 -1.97 4.63 13.10
N LEU A 149 -1.90 5.63 12.21
CA LEU A 149 -1.44 6.98 12.56
C LEU A 149 -2.37 7.65 13.57
N ARG A 150 -3.70 7.53 13.41
CA ARG A 150 -4.67 8.04 14.38
C ARG A 150 -4.55 7.34 15.73
N TRP A 151 -4.33 6.02 15.72
CA TRP A 151 -4.09 5.28 16.95
C TRP A 151 -2.82 5.74 17.67
N LEU A 152 -1.71 5.93 16.94
CA LEU A 152 -0.46 6.46 17.48
C LEU A 152 -0.64 7.88 18.03
N ASP A 153 -1.39 8.74 17.35
CA ASP A 153 -1.65 10.09 17.84
C ASP A 153 -2.44 10.08 19.15
N ALA A 154 -3.42 9.18 19.29
CA ALA A 154 -4.19 9.01 20.54
C ALA A 154 -3.35 8.36 21.65
N HIS A 155 -2.36 7.52 21.33
CA HIS A 155 -1.53 6.74 22.25
C HIS A 155 -0.04 6.97 21.97
N PRO A 156 0.50 8.17 22.18
CA PRO A 156 1.89 8.49 21.86
C PRO A 156 2.87 7.62 22.67
N PRO A 157 3.84 6.97 22.01
CA PRO A 157 4.79 6.05 22.66
C PRO A 157 5.95 6.79 23.33
N ARG A 158 5.67 7.72 24.24
CA ARG A 158 6.68 8.55 24.89
C ARG A 158 7.64 7.71 25.69
N ASP A 159 8.93 7.88 25.42
CA ASP A 159 10.05 7.17 26.05
C ASP A 159 9.98 5.63 25.90
N LEU A 160 9.16 5.12 24.97
CA LEU A 160 9.03 3.69 24.72
C LEU A 160 9.91 3.25 23.54
N ALA A 161 10.37 1.98 23.61
CA ALA A 161 10.89 1.27 22.45
C ALA A 161 9.71 0.73 21.61
N VAL A 162 9.81 0.84 20.30
CA VAL A 162 8.75 0.45 19.35
C VAL A 162 9.32 -0.45 18.26
N ILE A 163 8.56 -1.44 17.84
CA ILE A 163 8.80 -2.20 16.60
C ILE A 163 7.76 -1.77 15.57
N ASP A 164 8.22 -1.44 14.36
CA ASP A 164 7.40 -1.23 13.16
C ASP A 164 7.68 -2.39 12.20
N TYR A 165 6.80 -3.40 12.17
CA TYR A 165 6.99 -4.63 11.44
C TYR A 165 6.24 -4.60 10.09
N GLY A 166 7.00 -4.65 8.98
CA GLY A 166 6.55 -4.28 7.65
C GLY A 166 6.63 -2.76 7.49
N CYS A 167 7.80 -2.16 7.78
CA CYS A 167 7.92 -0.71 7.91
C CYS A 167 7.73 0.06 6.59
N GLY A 168 7.97 -0.58 5.43
CA GLY A 168 7.79 0.03 4.12
C GLY A 168 8.51 1.37 3.97
N SER A 169 7.75 2.45 3.82
CA SER A 169 8.28 3.83 3.78
C SER A 169 8.83 4.33 5.14
N GLY A 170 8.62 3.59 6.22
CA GLY A 170 8.94 3.99 7.59
C GLY A 170 7.93 4.94 8.25
N ILE A 171 6.79 5.20 7.61
CA ILE A 171 5.83 6.23 8.05
C ILE A 171 5.37 6.05 9.50
N LEU A 172 5.05 4.82 9.93
CA LEU A 172 4.58 4.54 11.29
C LEU A 172 5.72 4.67 12.30
N GLY A 173 6.90 4.14 11.98
CA GLY A 173 8.10 4.28 12.81
C GLY A 173 8.53 5.73 12.97
N ILE A 174 8.54 6.52 11.89
CA ILE A 174 8.85 7.96 11.91
C ILE A 174 7.80 8.70 12.75
N ALA A 175 6.51 8.36 12.60
CA ALA A 175 5.45 8.93 13.43
C ALA A 175 5.67 8.63 14.91
N ALA A 176 6.03 7.38 15.25
CA ALA A 176 6.36 6.99 16.62
C ALA A 176 7.53 7.79 17.17
N CYS A 177 8.63 7.96 16.42
CA CYS A 177 9.78 8.80 16.81
C CYS A 177 9.35 10.25 17.08
N LYS A 178 8.61 10.86 16.16
CA LYS A 178 8.11 12.24 16.29
C LYS A 178 7.14 12.43 17.46
N LEU A 179 6.42 11.35 17.85
CA LEU A 179 5.53 11.33 19.02
C LEU A 179 6.26 11.02 20.35
N GLY A 180 7.59 10.86 20.29
CA GLY A 180 8.43 10.74 21.47
C GLY A 180 8.89 9.32 21.80
N ALA A 181 8.83 8.37 20.86
CA ALA A 181 9.47 7.07 21.06
C ALA A 181 10.97 7.23 21.33
N HIS A 182 11.50 6.45 22.25
CA HIS A 182 12.94 6.45 22.57
C HIS A 182 13.76 5.80 21.45
N HIS A 183 13.26 4.70 20.91
CA HIS A 183 13.89 3.95 19.82
C HIS A 183 12.85 3.20 19.00
N VAL A 184 13.04 3.15 17.70
CA VAL A 184 12.18 2.39 16.78
C VAL A 184 13.04 1.41 15.97
N SER A 185 12.60 0.15 15.94
CA SER A 185 13.16 -0.87 15.05
C SER A 185 12.18 -1.11 13.89
N GLY A 186 12.50 -0.61 12.71
CA GLY A 186 11.78 -0.94 11.47
C GLY A 186 12.21 -2.32 10.97
N ILE A 187 11.28 -3.15 10.55
CA ILE A 187 11.59 -4.48 10.00
C ILE A 187 10.83 -4.64 8.69
N ASP A 188 11.52 -5.00 7.63
CA ASP A 188 10.90 -5.32 6.35
C ASP A 188 11.66 -6.43 5.63
N THR A 189 10.96 -7.19 4.80
CA THR A 189 11.55 -8.24 3.95
C THR A 189 12.17 -7.69 2.68
N ASP A 190 11.75 -6.49 2.27
CA ASP A 190 12.24 -5.82 1.07
C ASP A 190 13.41 -4.88 1.41
N PRO A 191 14.63 -5.09 0.88
CA PRO A 191 15.74 -4.18 1.05
C PRO A 191 15.45 -2.74 0.58
N GLN A 192 14.57 -2.55 -0.41
CA GLN A 192 14.19 -1.21 -0.88
C GLN A 192 13.36 -0.46 0.17
N ALA A 193 12.52 -1.17 0.94
CA ALA A 193 11.79 -0.60 2.07
C ALA A 193 12.75 -0.09 3.15
N LEU A 194 13.85 -0.80 3.43
CA LEU A 194 14.86 -0.36 4.40
C LEU A 194 15.53 0.94 3.95
N LEU A 195 15.86 1.05 2.67
CA LEU A 195 16.44 2.28 2.11
C LEU A 195 15.44 3.44 2.19
N ALA A 196 14.18 3.19 1.80
CA ALA A 196 13.12 4.20 1.88
C ALA A 196 12.89 4.69 3.32
N THR A 197 12.86 3.76 4.29
CA THR A 197 12.76 4.09 5.72
C THR A 197 13.91 4.97 6.16
N HIS A 198 15.15 4.65 5.77
CA HIS A 198 16.34 5.44 6.10
C HIS A 198 16.26 6.86 5.51
N ASP A 199 16.00 6.97 4.20
CA ASP A 199 15.92 8.26 3.51
C ASP A 199 14.80 9.16 4.08
N ASN A 200 13.65 8.56 4.41
CA ASN A 200 12.55 9.30 5.02
C ASN A 200 12.85 9.67 6.49
N ALA A 201 13.57 8.82 7.23
CA ALA A 201 14.03 9.16 8.58
C ALA A 201 14.99 10.35 8.57
N ASP A 202 15.93 10.41 7.60
CA ASP A 202 16.85 11.54 7.42
C ASP A 202 16.10 12.83 7.09
N LYS A 203 15.17 12.81 6.14
CA LYS A 203 14.31 13.95 5.80
C LYS A 203 13.56 14.48 7.03
N ASN A 204 13.16 13.59 7.92
CA ASN A 204 12.42 13.90 9.14
C ASN A 204 13.28 14.20 10.36
N GLN A 205 14.62 14.09 10.24
CA GLN A 205 15.58 14.31 11.32
C GLN A 205 15.36 13.38 12.53
N VAL A 206 15.04 12.11 12.25
CA VAL A 206 14.82 11.07 13.26
C VAL A 206 15.70 9.82 13.05
N SER A 207 16.76 9.91 12.25
CA SER A 207 17.67 8.78 11.96
C SER A 207 18.37 8.21 13.19
N ASP A 208 18.54 9.01 14.23
CA ASP A 208 19.08 8.53 15.52
C ASP A 208 18.04 7.72 16.32
N CYS A 209 16.75 7.92 16.04
CA CYS A 209 15.65 7.24 16.73
C CYS A 209 15.26 5.93 16.04
N ILE A 210 15.29 5.84 14.70
CA ILE A 210 14.84 4.68 13.95
C ILE A 210 15.98 3.96 13.24
N LYS A 211 15.99 2.62 13.31
CA LYS A 211 16.87 1.76 12.53
C LYS A 211 16.09 0.67 11.85
N ALA A 212 16.39 0.39 10.58
CA ALA A 212 15.69 -0.61 9.78
C ALA A 212 16.55 -1.89 9.59
N TYR A 213 15.90 -3.07 9.59
CA TYR A 213 16.53 -4.38 9.56
C TYR A 213 15.77 -5.35 8.66
N LEU A 214 16.48 -6.28 8.04
CA LEU A 214 15.86 -7.50 7.52
C LEU A 214 15.45 -8.41 8.69
N PRO A 215 14.39 -9.22 8.55
CA PRO A 215 13.92 -10.12 9.61
C PRO A 215 14.99 -11.12 10.13
N ALA A 216 15.96 -11.49 9.29
CA ALA A 216 17.06 -12.39 9.64
C ALA A 216 18.13 -11.72 10.53
N ASP A 217 18.31 -10.40 10.38
CA ASP A 217 19.32 -9.61 11.08
C ASP A 217 18.78 -9.01 12.38
N PHE A 218 17.44 -9.01 12.53
CA PHE A 218 16.78 -8.41 13.67
C PHE A 218 16.80 -9.33 14.89
N ARG A 219 17.46 -8.86 15.94
CA ARG A 219 17.46 -9.50 17.26
C ARG A 219 16.91 -8.50 18.26
N ALA A 220 15.66 -8.70 18.66
CA ALA A 220 15.01 -7.80 19.58
C ALA A 220 14.84 -8.38 20.97
N GLU A 221 14.96 -7.51 21.96
CA GLU A 221 14.30 -7.68 23.25
C GLU A 221 12.82 -7.31 23.11
N PRO A 222 11.95 -7.86 23.98
CA PRO A 222 10.53 -7.49 23.96
C PRO A 222 10.33 -5.99 24.19
N VAL A 223 9.47 -5.38 23.36
CA VAL A 223 9.18 -3.93 23.38
C VAL A 223 7.77 -3.64 23.92
N PRO A 224 7.54 -2.45 24.50
CA PRO A 224 6.21 -2.05 24.96
C PRO A 224 5.17 -1.84 23.84
N LEU A 225 5.60 -1.58 22.58
CA LEU A 225 4.68 -1.35 21.47
C LEU A 225 5.21 -2.01 20.19
N LEU A 226 4.34 -2.79 19.54
CA LEU A 226 4.55 -3.34 18.20
C LEU A 226 3.44 -2.88 17.27
N LEU A 227 3.84 -2.29 16.14
CA LEU A 227 2.97 -1.90 15.04
C LEU A 227 3.20 -2.86 13.88
N ALA A 228 2.15 -3.29 13.18
CA ALA A 228 2.28 -4.05 11.94
C ALA A 228 1.10 -3.73 11.01
N ASN A 229 1.40 -3.07 9.90
CA ASN A 229 0.44 -2.78 8.84
C ASN A 229 0.80 -3.59 7.60
N ILE A 230 0.48 -4.88 7.64
CA ILE A 230 0.79 -5.88 6.61
C ILE A 230 -0.42 -6.78 6.35
N LEU A 231 -0.36 -7.60 5.30
CA LEU A 231 -1.47 -8.47 4.90
C LEU A 231 -1.87 -9.49 5.99
N ALA A 232 -3.14 -9.90 5.97
CA ALA A 232 -3.74 -10.79 6.96
C ALA A 232 -3.02 -12.14 7.11
N GLY A 233 -2.62 -12.79 6.01
CA GLY A 233 -1.92 -14.08 6.04
C GLY A 233 -0.61 -14.04 6.82
N PRO A 234 0.32 -13.12 6.51
CA PRO A 234 1.52 -12.86 7.32
C PRO A 234 1.21 -12.55 8.79
N LEU A 235 0.20 -11.72 9.09
CA LEU A 235 -0.18 -11.42 10.48
C LEU A 235 -0.56 -12.67 11.25
N GLN A 236 -1.36 -13.56 10.66
CA GLN A 236 -1.73 -14.84 11.30
C GLN A 236 -0.50 -15.71 11.60
N SER A 237 0.40 -15.85 10.63
CA SER A 237 1.59 -16.70 10.76
C SER A 237 2.63 -16.14 11.77
N LEU A 238 2.68 -14.81 11.92
CA LEU A 238 3.61 -14.11 12.81
C LEU A 238 3.11 -13.99 14.25
N ALA A 239 1.86 -14.34 14.57
CA ALA A 239 1.29 -14.20 15.90
C ALA A 239 2.14 -14.81 17.03
N PRO A 240 2.71 -16.04 16.90
CA PRO A 240 3.61 -16.59 17.93
C PRO A 240 4.91 -15.81 18.10
N ARG A 241 5.42 -15.18 17.02
CA ARG A 241 6.60 -14.33 17.06
C ARG A 241 6.28 -13.01 17.72
N PHE A 242 5.17 -12.37 17.35
CA PHE A 242 4.76 -11.09 17.94
C PHE A 242 4.47 -11.20 19.43
N ALA A 243 3.89 -12.33 19.87
CA ALA A 243 3.71 -12.61 21.29
C ALA A 243 5.03 -12.63 22.07
N LYS A 244 6.15 -12.95 21.44
CA LYS A 244 7.50 -12.92 22.09
C LYS A 244 8.14 -11.54 21.99
N LEU A 245 7.79 -10.75 20.97
CA LEU A 245 8.36 -9.42 20.73
C LEU A 245 7.69 -8.30 21.51
N VAL A 246 6.46 -8.50 21.99
CA VAL A 246 5.76 -7.51 22.84
C VAL A 246 6.02 -7.85 24.30
N ALA A 247 6.41 -6.87 25.12
CA ALA A 247 6.62 -7.04 26.56
C ALA A 247 5.30 -7.33 27.31
N PRO A 248 5.29 -7.99 28.49
CA PRO A 248 4.09 -8.08 29.32
C PRO A 248 3.47 -6.71 29.56
N ALA A 249 2.14 -6.64 29.48
CA ALA A 249 1.35 -5.41 29.49
C ALA A 249 1.64 -4.42 28.34
N GLY A 250 2.50 -4.76 27.38
CA GLY A 250 2.74 -4.00 26.16
C GLY A 250 1.58 -4.11 25.17
N HIS A 251 1.61 -3.29 24.12
CA HIS A 251 0.55 -3.18 23.14
C HIS A 251 0.97 -3.67 21.76
N ILE A 252 0.01 -4.20 21.04
CA ILE A 252 0.15 -4.53 19.62
C ILE A 252 -0.94 -3.80 18.82
N VAL A 253 -0.59 -3.28 17.64
CA VAL A 253 -1.52 -2.64 16.70
C VAL A 253 -1.32 -3.26 15.33
N LEU A 254 -2.40 -3.80 14.78
CA LEU A 254 -2.39 -4.53 13.52
C LEU A 254 -3.37 -3.87 12.54
N SER A 255 -2.94 -3.71 11.30
CA SER A 255 -3.78 -3.26 10.19
C SER A 255 -3.30 -3.88 8.88
N GLY A 256 -3.90 -3.50 7.74
CA GLY A 256 -3.73 -4.22 6.48
C GLY A 256 -4.66 -5.43 6.41
N ILE A 257 -5.81 -5.34 7.06
CA ILE A 257 -6.76 -6.43 7.30
C ILE A 257 -8.12 -5.99 6.76
N LEU A 258 -8.74 -6.80 5.90
CA LEU A 258 -10.13 -6.58 5.50
C LEU A 258 -11.09 -6.92 6.65
N ALA A 259 -12.24 -6.24 6.71
CA ALA A 259 -13.22 -6.47 7.78
C ALA A 259 -13.67 -7.94 7.89
N GLU A 260 -13.80 -8.62 6.76
CA GLU A 260 -14.14 -10.04 6.70
C GLU A 260 -13.02 -10.98 7.24
N GLN A 261 -11.77 -10.49 7.28
CA GLN A 261 -10.62 -11.24 7.79
C GLN A 261 -10.37 -11.00 9.29
N ALA A 262 -11.04 -10.03 9.92
CA ALA A 262 -10.75 -9.57 11.28
C ALA A 262 -10.74 -10.71 12.30
N ASP A 263 -11.78 -11.55 12.33
CA ASP A 263 -11.90 -12.67 13.27
C ASP A 263 -10.80 -13.70 13.08
N SER A 264 -10.48 -14.04 11.82
CA SER A 264 -9.44 -15.00 11.49
C SER A 264 -8.04 -14.53 11.87
N VAL A 265 -7.80 -13.19 11.79
CA VAL A 265 -6.55 -12.58 12.25
C VAL A 265 -6.50 -12.49 13.76
N MET A 266 -7.57 -12.12 14.45
CA MET A 266 -7.60 -12.03 15.92
C MET A 266 -7.37 -13.37 16.62
N GLN A 267 -7.91 -14.46 16.05
CA GLN A 267 -7.89 -15.78 16.67
C GLN A 267 -6.50 -16.24 17.18
N PRO A 268 -5.42 -16.23 16.40
CA PRO A 268 -4.10 -16.68 16.89
C PRO A 268 -3.48 -15.74 17.94
N TYR A 269 -3.97 -14.50 18.09
CA TYR A 269 -3.48 -13.56 19.10
C TYR A 269 -4.19 -13.69 20.44
N GLN A 270 -5.42 -14.22 20.50
CA GLN A 270 -6.24 -14.29 21.71
C GLN A 270 -5.58 -15.06 22.85
N ALA A 271 -4.66 -15.98 22.57
CA ALA A 271 -3.93 -16.70 23.61
C ALA A 271 -2.98 -15.83 24.42
N ALA A 272 -2.45 -14.75 23.82
CA ALA A 272 -1.42 -13.91 24.41
C ALA A 272 -1.87 -12.46 24.65
N PHE A 273 -2.92 -12.00 23.97
CA PHE A 273 -3.38 -10.62 23.98
C PHE A 273 -4.88 -10.53 24.27
N ASP A 274 -5.27 -9.47 24.94
CA ASP A 274 -6.64 -8.97 24.95
C ASP A 274 -6.82 -8.06 23.73
N ILE A 275 -7.09 -8.67 22.57
CA ILE A 275 -7.14 -8.00 21.25
C ILE A 275 -8.59 -7.72 20.84
N GLN A 276 -8.81 -6.56 20.25
CA GLN A 276 -10.12 -6.12 19.78
C GLN A 276 -10.02 -5.25 18.54
N LEU A 277 -11.11 -5.10 17.80
CA LEU A 277 -11.28 -4.14 16.74
C LEU A 277 -11.40 -2.74 17.33
N VAL A 278 -10.52 -1.82 16.93
CA VAL A 278 -10.47 -0.44 17.46
C VAL A 278 -10.87 0.62 16.45
N ALA A 279 -10.78 0.31 15.14
CA ALA A 279 -11.23 1.19 14.08
C ALA A 279 -11.59 0.39 12.82
N GLN A 280 -12.52 0.95 12.04
CA GLN A 280 -12.84 0.50 10.69
C GLN A 280 -12.98 1.73 9.80
N GLN A 281 -12.43 1.66 8.61
CA GLN A 281 -12.59 2.67 7.56
C GLN A 281 -12.75 1.94 6.24
N GLU A 282 -13.90 2.16 5.57
CA GLU A 282 -14.28 1.40 4.38
C GLU A 282 -14.29 -0.10 4.69
N GLU A 283 -13.67 -0.93 3.85
CA GLU A 283 -13.51 -2.37 4.04
C GLU A 283 -12.34 -2.79 4.94
N TRP A 284 -11.55 -1.83 5.43
CA TRP A 284 -10.33 -2.09 6.20
C TRP A 284 -10.53 -1.89 7.70
N VAL A 285 -9.81 -2.68 8.50
CA VAL A 285 -9.86 -2.60 9.96
C VAL A 285 -8.49 -2.40 10.60
N CYS A 286 -8.52 -1.84 11.81
CA CYS A 286 -7.39 -1.78 12.73
C CYS A 286 -7.74 -2.53 14.00
N LEU A 287 -6.86 -3.44 14.41
CA LEU A 287 -6.96 -4.21 15.65
C LEU A 287 -5.92 -3.69 16.62
N ALA A 288 -6.26 -3.61 17.90
CA ALA A 288 -5.28 -3.34 18.94
C ALA A 288 -5.50 -4.28 20.13
N GLY A 289 -4.41 -4.62 20.81
CA GLY A 289 -4.47 -5.52 21.96
C GLY A 289 -3.37 -5.25 22.96
N GLN A 290 -3.63 -5.58 24.23
CA GLN A 290 -2.65 -5.55 25.30
C GLN A 290 -2.19 -6.99 25.59
N ARG A 291 -0.87 -7.18 25.74
CA ARG A 291 -0.32 -8.46 26.14
C ARG A 291 -0.66 -8.77 27.60
N ARG A 292 -1.15 -9.98 27.84
CA ARG A 292 -1.43 -10.51 29.18
C ARG A 292 -0.15 -10.75 29.97
#